data_2f50d7fb2ebe880d01db53dbf997f89f
#
_entry.id   2f50d7fb2ebe880d01db53dbf997f89f
#
_cell.length_a   1.000
_cell.length_b   1.000
_cell.length_c   1.000
_cell.angle_alpha   90.00
_cell.angle_beta   90.00
_cell.angle_gamma   90.00
#
_symmetry.space_group_name_H-M   'P 1'
#
loop_
_entity.id
_entity.type
_entity.pdbx_description
1 polymer ?
#
loop_
_entity_poly.entity_id
_entity_poly.type
_entity_poly.pdbx_seq_one_letter_code
_entity_poly.pdbx_strand_id
1 'polypeptide(L)'
;VTNDDAVAPDAAPRSVTTGSPAVLRARGLTKRFFGNAVLQDVDLDLHPGQVHGLVGENGAGKSTLMKLLAGVHHPDGGTIEMLGQTRSFSHPVQAQEAGLSTVFQEFNLLPDRTVAENIYLGREPRSGLLVDTARMQRDTADLLDGLGVTGLAPSRTVRSLSVAEQQIVEIAKAVSYDARIISMDEPTAALAGHEVDLLYRIIERLLERDVAILYVSHRLKEIFDLCDTITVLKDGRQVATRPAAELDEATLVRLMVGRPISSFFPDPLPGTTLGEELLTLSGAGNGYVDGVDLSVRAGEIVGLAGLQGSGRTELVESIFGVHPFTRGTMTLRGRTVRTTSPRQAIRQGLALVTEDRKAKGLALNQSILDNALGVVRAVLPGRAARTRADMPGILSSLEVAARSLGQEVQFLSGGNQQKVVLARWLSTDPAVILMDEPTRGIDVGAKHAIYELLRQLAHRGVGVLMVSSELPEVIGLSDRILVMRDGRLAGELPAGSSEEDVIALGTGVGEEVRSA
;
A
#
# COMPACT_ATOMS: atom_id res chain seq x y z
N VAL A 1 34.60 1.20 24.58
CA VAL A 1 33.30 1.80 24.91
C VAL A 1 32.24 0.97 24.22
N THR A 2 31.59 0.15 24.99
CA THR A 2 30.58 -0.84 24.64
C THR A 2 29.32 -0.14 24.14
N ASN A 3 28.90 -0.42 22.89
CA ASN A 3 27.57 -0.12 22.39
C ASN A 3 26.65 -1.31 22.78
N ASP A 4 25.73 -1.06 23.68
CA ASP A 4 24.59 -1.92 23.95
C ASP A 4 23.56 -1.70 22.82
N ASP A 5 23.48 -2.65 21.90
CA ASP A 5 22.36 -2.77 20.95
C ASP A 5 21.14 -3.29 21.72
N ALA A 6 20.29 -2.38 22.13
CA ALA A 6 18.99 -2.71 22.71
C ALA A 6 18.06 -3.26 21.60
N VAL A 7 17.98 -4.59 21.54
CA VAL A 7 16.89 -5.30 20.88
C VAL A 7 15.58 -4.83 21.51
N ALA A 8 14.64 -4.35 20.68
CA ALA A 8 13.31 -3.97 21.13
C ALA A 8 12.65 -5.15 21.84
N PRO A 9 11.99 -4.94 23.00
CA PRO A 9 11.35 -6.03 23.71
C PRO A 9 10.19 -6.59 22.90
N ASP A 10 10.19 -7.91 22.76
CA ASP A 10 9.07 -8.73 22.31
C ASP A 10 7.82 -8.32 23.12
N ALA A 11 6.88 -7.62 22.52
CA ALA A 11 5.68 -7.17 23.22
C ALA A 11 4.83 -8.40 23.52
N ALA A 12 4.82 -8.79 24.79
CA ALA A 12 3.92 -9.84 25.26
C ALA A 12 2.47 -9.54 24.87
N PRO A 13 1.65 -10.53 24.49
CA PRO A 13 0.26 -10.32 24.10
C PRO A 13 -0.47 -9.61 25.24
N ARG A 14 -1.06 -8.45 24.94
CA ARG A 14 -1.84 -7.67 25.91
C ARG A 14 -3.02 -8.52 26.37
N SER A 15 -3.17 -8.67 27.68
CA SER A 15 -4.31 -9.40 28.26
C SER A 15 -5.59 -8.64 27.90
N VAL A 16 -6.42 -9.24 27.05
CA VAL A 16 -7.75 -8.73 26.72
C VAL A 16 -8.57 -8.69 27.99
N THR A 17 -8.80 -7.52 28.55
CA THR A 17 -9.73 -7.32 29.67
C THR A 17 -11.15 -7.47 29.13
N THR A 18 -11.64 -8.70 29.06
CA THR A 18 -13.00 -9.07 28.69
C THR A 18 -13.99 -8.67 29.79
N GLY A 19 -14.16 -7.37 30.03
CA GLY A 19 -15.03 -6.92 31.13
C GLY A 19 -15.47 -5.46 31.08
N SER A 20 -14.75 -4.59 30.35
CA SER A 20 -15.14 -3.19 30.26
C SER A 20 -16.30 -3.01 29.27
N PRO A 21 -17.34 -2.21 29.60
CA PRO A 21 -18.44 -1.94 28.67
C PRO A 21 -17.89 -1.23 27.42
N ALA A 22 -18.42 -1.59 26.27
CA ALA A 22 -18.03 -0.95 25.01
C ALA A 22 -18.33 0.56 25.05
N VAL A 23 -17.38 1.38 24.58
CA VAL A 23 -17.55 2.84 24.45
C VAL A 23 -18.35 3.19 23.21
N LEU A 24 -18.36 2.31 22.20
CA LEU A 24 -19.22 2.40 21.02
C LEU A 24 -19.80 1.03 20.71
N ARG A 25 -21.09 0.98 20.43
CA ARG A 25 -21.81 -0.18 19.87
C ARG A 25 -22.57 0.26 18.63
N ALA A 26 -22.26 -0.37 17.54
CA ALA A 26 -23.04 -0.27 16.31
C ALA A 26 -23.80 -1.59 16.11
N ARG A 27 -25.07 -1.51 15.71
CA ARG A 27 -25.91 -2.69 15.49
C ARG A 27 -26.72 -2.55 14.21
N GLY A 28 -26.59 -3.55 13.35
CA GLY A 28 -27.34 -3.65 12.10
C GLY A 28 -27.11 -2.50 11.14
N LEU A 29 -25.92 -1.87 11.14
CA LEU A 29 -25.65 -0.71 10.32
C LEU A 29 -25.79 -1.05 8.83
N THR A 30 -26.66 -0.31 8.17
CA THR A 30 -26.95 -0.48 6.74
C THR A 30 -26.80 0.85 6.03
N LYS A 31 -26.17 0.83 4.84
CA LYS A 31 -26.04 2.01 3.97
C LYS A 31 -26.21 1.65 2.51
N ARG A 32 -26.99 2.47 1.81
CA ARG A 32 -27.21 2.35 0.37
C ARG A 32 -26.83 3.64 -0.34
N PHE A 33 -26.24 3.53 -1.52
CA PHE A 33 -26.02 4.64 -2.42
C PHE A 33 -26.63 4.32 -3.80
N PHE A 34 -27.49 5.19 -4.26
CA PHE A 34 -28.19 5.03 -5.54
C PHE A 34 -28.87 3.65 -5.70
N GLY A 35 -29.45 3.15 -4.60
CA GLY A 35 -30.12 1.85 -4.56
C GLY A 35 -29.22 0.65 -4.27
N ASN A 36 -27.91 0.79 -4.44
CA ASN A 36 -26.94 -0.29 -4.17
C ASN A 36 -26.58 -0.31 -2.67
N ALA A 37 -26.71 -1.47 -2.03
CA ALA A 37 -26.29 -1.65 -0.66
C ALA A 37 -24.76 -1.73 -0.58
N VAL A 38 -24.15 -0.81 0.15
CA VAL A 38 -22.68 -0.75 0.39
C VAL A 38 -22.34 -1.31 1.77
N LEU A 39 -23.26 -1.19 2.74
CA LEU A 39 -23.19 -1.88 4.03
C LEU A 39 -24.53 -2.55 4.33
N GLN A 40 -24.51 -3.75 4.86
CA GLN A 40 -25.68 -4.55 5.16
C GLN A 40 -25.50 -5.25 6.50
N ASP A 41 -26.27 -4.81 7.50
CA ASP A 41 -26.39 -5.46 8.81
C ASP A 41 -25.02 -5.66 9.49
N VAL A 42 -24.25 -4.56 9.65
CA VAL A 42 -22.91 -4.59 10.23
C VAL A 42 -22.97 -4.22 11.70
N ASP A 43 -22.38 -5.07 12.54
CA ASP A 43 -22.19 -4.86 13.97
C ASP A 43 -20.73 -4.49 14.26
N LEU A 44 -20.50 -3.63 15.26
CA LEU A 44 -19.18 -3.26 15.74
C LEU A 44 -19.22 -2.85 17.20
N ASP A 45 -18.32 -3.39 18.01
CA ASP A 45 -18.09 -2.97 19.38
C ASP A 45 -16.66 -2.46 19.55
N LEU A 46 -16.50 -1.26 20.12
CA LEU A 46 -15.20 -0.70 20.48
C LEU A 46 -15.08 -0.62 22.00
N HIS A 47 -13.96 -1.06 22.52
CA HIS A 47 -13.69 -1.08 23.96
C HIS A 47 -12.59 -0.09 24.34
N PRO A 48 -12.65 0.54 25.53
CA PRO A 48 -11.63 1.49 25.96
C PRO A 48 -10.26 0.80 26.09
N GLY A 49 -9.19 1.51 25.72
CA GLY A 49 -7.83 1.00 25.81
C GLY A 49 -7.50 -0.16 24.86
N GLN A 50 -8.30 -0.35 23.78
CA GLN A 50 -8.09 -1.40 22.79
C GLN A 50 -8.00 -0.84 21.38
N VAL A 51 -7.23 -1.54 20.54
CA VAL A 51 -7.19 -1.33 19.09
C VAL A 51 -8.07 -2.37 18.41
N HIS A 52 -9.10 -1.90 17.73
CA HIS A 52 -9.99 -2.72 16.93
C HIS A 52 -9.63 -2.58 15.45
N GLY A 53 -9.10 -3.63 14.85
CA GLY A 53 -8.76 -3.69 13.43
C GLY A 53 -10.01 -3.87 12.57
N LEU A 54 -10.14 -3.06 11.53
CA LEU A 54 -11.19 -3.21 10.52
C LEU A 54 -10.53 -3.52 9.18
N VAL A 55 -10.68 -4.74 8.72
CA VAL A 55 -10.04 -5.24 7.50
C VAL A 55 -11.06 -5.70 6.46
N GLY A 56 -10.62 -5.85 5.23
CA GLY A 56 -11.44 -6.28 4.10
C GLY A 56 -10.91 -5.72 2.79
N GLU A 57 -11.37 -6.22 1.67
CA GLU A 57 -10.98 -5.74 0.35
C GLU A 57 -11.42 -4.30 0.09
N ASN A 58 -10.87 -3.66 -0.96
CA ASN A 58 -11.34 -2.36 -1.40
C ASN A 58 -12.79 -2.49 -1.90
N GLY A 59 -13.65 -1.58 -1.44
CA GLY A 59 -15.08 -1.68 -1.70
C GLY A 59 -15.86 -2.54 -0.69
N ALA A 60 -15.20 -3.20 0.25
CA ALA A 60 -15.88 -3.98 1.31
C ALA A 60 -16.75 -3.14 2.28
N GLY A 61 -16.65 -1.81 2.20
CA GLY A 61 -17.46 -0.91 3.02
C GLY A 61 -16.73 -0.26 4.20
N LYS A 62 -15.43 -0.52 4.42
CA LYS A 62 -14.65 0.02 5.55
C LYS A 62 -14.77 1.54 5.70
N SER A 63 -14.38 2.29 4.67
CA SER A 63 -14.46 3.77 4.70
C SER A 63 -15.90 4.28 4.77
N THR A 64 -16.89 3.50 4.31
CA THR A 64 -18.31 3.85 4.49
C THR A 64 -18.72 3.69 5.94
N LEU A 65 -18.32 2.60 6.61
CA LEU A 65 -18.57 2.40 8.04
C LEU A 65 -17.94 3.52 8.86
N MET A 66 -16.68 3.87 8.61
CA MET A 66 -16.01 5.00 9.27
C MET A 66 -16.77 6.32 9.07
N LYS A 67 -17.21 6.60 7.83
CA LYS A 67 -17.98 7.82 7.51
C LYS A 67 -19.36 7.85 8.19
N LEU A 68 -19.99 6.70 8.42
CA LEU A 68 -21.22 6.61 9.22
C LEU A 68 -20.94 6.94 10.68
N LEU A 69 -19.90 6.34 11.27
CA LEU A 69 -19.52 6.60 12.66
C LEU A 69 -19.09 8.06 12.86
N ALA A 70 -18.37 8.63 11.90
CA ALA A 70 -17.95 10.03 11.90
C ALA A 70 -19.07 11.04 11.60
N GLY A 71 -20.29 10.60 11.31
CA GLY A 71 -21.41 11.51 10.98
C GLY A 71 -21.30 12.22 9.62
N VAL A 72 -20.42 11.75 8.73
CA VAL A 72 -20.32 12.23 7.34
C VAL A 72 -21.49 11.71 6.51
N HIS A 73 -21.94 10.51 6.81
CA HIS A 73 -23.12 9.89 6.19
C HIS A 73 -24.10 9.44 7.27
N HIS A 74 -25.39 9.43 6.93
CA HIS A 74 -26.41 8.83 7.78
C HIS A 74 -26.58 7.34 7.46
N PRO A 75 -26.73 6.45 8.45
CA PRO A 75 -27.17 5.08 8.22
C PRO A 75 -28.62 5.08 7.69
N ASP A 76 -28.92 4.15 6.79
CA ASP A 76 -30.27 3.92 6.31
C ASP A 76 -31.02 2.90 7.20
N GLY A 77 -30.29 2.21 8.09
CA GLY A 77 -30.79 1.29 9.11
C GLY A 77 -29.73 1.00 10.16
N GLY A 78 -30.19 0.45 11.28
CA GLY A 78 -29.34 0.16 12.44
C GLY A 78 -29.26 1.31 13.44
N THR A 79 -28.44 1.12 14.49
CA THR A 79 -28.28 2.05 15.60
C THR A 79 -26.81 2.20 15.97
N ILE A 80 -26.45 3.39 16.44
CA ILE A 80 -25.14 3.68 17.04
C ILE A 80 -25.40 4.10 18.49
N GLU A 81 -24.84 3.36 19.44
CA GLU A 81 -24.78 3.71 20.84
C GLU A 81 -23.36 4.13 21.19
N MET A 82 -23.19 5.26 21.84
CA MET A 82 -21.91 5.78 22.25
C MET A 82 -21.97 6.26 23.69
N LEU A 83 -21.05 5.75 24.53
CA LEU A 83 -21.00 6.02 25.96
C LEU A 83 -22.37 5.76 26.65
N GLY A 84 -23.06 4.67 26.27
CA GLY A 84 -24.36 4.26 26.81
C GLY A 84 -25.56 5.07 26.30
N GLN A 85 -25.38 5.94 25.29
CA GLN A 85 -26.46 6.74 24.70
C GLN A 85 -26.59 6.46 23.20
N THR A 86 -27.82 6.18 22.77
CA THR A 86 -28.11 6.09 21.33
C THR A 86 -27.91 7.47 20.69
N ARG A 87 -27.10 7.50 19.62
CA ARG A 87 -26.72 8.71 18.89
C ARG A 87 -27.11 8.61 17.42
N SER A 88 -27.47 9.74 16.86
CA SER A 88 -27.64 9.92 15.42
C SER A 88 -26.91 11.19 15.03
N PHE A 89 -25.88 11.06 14.22
CA PHE A 89 -25.07 12.21 13.80
C PHE A 89 -25.53 12.70 12.43
N SER A 90 -25.79 14.00 12.31
CA SER A 90 -26.13 14.68 11.05
C SER A 90 -24.95 15.50 10.51
N HIS A 91 -23.89 15.63 11.30
CA HIS A 91 -22.70 16.39 10.94
C HIS A 91 -21.49 15.87 11.73
N PRO A 92 -20.29 15.86 11.15
CA PRO A 92 -19.08 15.36 11.83
C PRO A 92 -18.77 16.03 13.17
N VAL A 93 -19.09 17.32 13.32
CA VAL A 93 -18.90 18.03 14.58
C VAL A 93 -19.67 17.38 15.73
N GLN A 94 -20.85 16.82 15.48
CA GLN A 94 -21.64 16.14 16.52
C GLN A 94 -20.97 14.84 16.99
N ALA A 95 -20.31 14.12 16.09
CA ALA A 95 -19.53 12.93 16.46
C ALA A 95 -18.30 13.34 17.28
N GLN A 96 -17.62 14.42 16.89
CA GLN A 96 -16.48 14.97 17.64
C GLN A 96 -16.88 15.45 19.05
N GLU A 97 -17.98 16.18 19.18
CA GLU A 97 -18.53 16.63 20.48
C GLU A 97 -18.97 15.43 21.35
N ALA A 98 -19.38 14.32 20.75
CA ALA A 98 -19.69 13.10 21.44
C ALA A 98 -18.43 12.31 21.85
N GLY A 99 -17.23 12.69 21.37
CA GLY A 99 -15.95 12.08 21.70
C GLY A 99 -15.41 11.10 20.66
N LEU A 100 -15.92 11.13 19.41
CA LEU A 100 -15.37 10.35 18.30
C LEU A 100 -14.66 11.26 17.30
N SER A 101 -13.36 11.13 17.16
CA SER A 101 -12.56 11.81 16.16
C SER A 101 -12.08 10.85 15.07
N THR A 102 -11.96 11.34 13.84
CA THR A 102 -11.52 10.52 12.70
C THR A 102 -10.31 11.16 12.00
N VAL A 103 -9.27 10.36 11.83
CA VAL A 103 -8.11 10.67 10.99
C VAL A 103 -8.35 9.98 9.65
N PHE A 104 -8.56 10.77 8.61
CA PHE A 104 -8.82 10.27 7.25
C PHE A 104 -7.52 10.01 6.50
N GLN A 105 -7.59 9.22 5.44
CA GLN A 105 -6.47 8.90 4.55
C GLN A 105 -5.90 10.14 3.85
N GLU A 106 -6.77 11.11 3.49
CA GLU A 106 -6.35 12.41 2.95
C GLU A 106 -6.28 13.44 4.08
N PHE A 107 -5.21 14.24 4.10
CA PHE A 107 -5.02 15.26 5.12
C PHE A 107 -6.06 16.39 5.00
N ASN A 108 -6.68 16.69 6.13
CA ASN A 108 -7.61 17.83 6.26
C ASN A 108 -6.92 19.00 6.97
N LEU A 109 -5.69 19.32 6.54
CA LEU A 109 -4.89 20.41 7.08
C LEU A 109 -4.89 21.61 6.14
N LEU A 110 -4.84 22.79 6.72
CA LEU A 110 -4.65 24.04 5.99
C LEU A 110 -3.15 24.31 5.81
N PRO A 111 -2.60 24.22 4.58
CA PRO A 111 -1.15 24.24 4.37
C PRO A 111 -0.48 25.56 4.79
N ASP A 112 -1.20 26.67 4.65
CA ASP A 112 -0.69 28.02 4.93
C ASP A 112 -0.88 28.45 6.39
N ARG A 113 -1.44 27.59 7.24
CA ARG A 113 -1.59 27.79 8.67
C ARG A 113 -0.53 27.04 9.45
N THR A 114 -0.29 27.51 10.68
CA THR A 114 0.64 26.85 11.60
C THR A 114 0.07 25.54 12.16
N VAL A 115 0.93 24.72 12.77
CA VAL A 115 0.53 23.51 13.49
C VAL A 115 -0.54 23.82 14.53
N ALA A 116 -0.31 24.84 15.36
CA ALA A 116 -1.26 25.25 16.41
C ALA A 116 -2.61 25.72 15.84
N GLU A 117 -2.60 26.52 14.77
CA GLU A 117 -3.83 26.97 14.10
C GLU A 117 -4.61 25.82 13.46
N ASN A 118 -3.94 24.77 12.97
CA ASN A 118 -4.61 23.59 12.44
C ASN A 118 -5.24 22.73 13.54
N ILE A 119 -4.54 22.53 14.66
CA ILE A 119 -5.03 21.76 15.81
C ILE A 119 -6.25 22.41 16.43
N TYR A 120 -6.23 23.72 16.61
CA TYR A 120 -7.32 24.49 17.24
C TYR A 120 -8.30 25.13 16.26
N LEU A 121 -8.27 24.75 14.99
CA LEU A 121 -9.15 25.32 13.96
C LEU A 121 -10.62 25.29 14.38
N GLY A 122 -11.26 26.49 14.41
CA GLY A 122 -12.64 26.68 14.83
C GLY A 122 -12.88 26.64 16.35
N ARG A 123 -11.82 26.44 17.14
CA ARG A 123 -11.85 26.36 18.62
C ARG A 123 -10.72 27.18 19.25
N GLU A 124 -10.24 28.19 18.55
CA GLU A 124 -9.09 28.98 18.97
C GLU A 124 -9.35 29.58 20.38
N PRO A 125 -8.41 29.38 21.33
CA PRO A 125 -8.52 30.01 22.64
C PRO A 125 -8.57 31.53 22.51
N ARG A 126 -9.41 32.20 23.30
CA ARG A 126 -9.66 33.64 23.20
C ARG A 126 -9.28 34.37 24.49
N SER A 127 -8.73 35.56 24.33
CA SER A 127 -8.57 36.56 25.38
C SER A 127 -9.44 37.76 25.00
N GLY A 128 -10.64 37.81 25.58
CA GLY A 128 -11.68 38.76 25.18
C GLY A 128 -12.19 38.47 23.75
N LEU A 129 -12.07 39.44 22.85
CA LEU A 129 -12.49 39.31 21.43
C LEU A 129 -11.37 38.82 20.50
N LEU A 130 -10.14 38.73 20.99
CA LEU A 130 -8.98 38.34 20.18
C LEU A 130 -8.58 36.88 20.45
N VAL A 131 -7.99 36.23 19.44
CA VAL A 131 -7.39 34.90 19.58
C VAL A 131 -6.15 35.01 20.47
N ASP A 132 -6.05 34.17 21.50
CA ASP A 132 -4.86 34.03 22.35
C ASP A 132 -3.86 33.07 21.72
N THR A 133 -3.08 33.58 20.79
CA THR A 133 -2.08 32.79 20.03
C THR A 133 -1.02 32.21 20.97
N ALA A 134 -0.64 32.94 22.04
CA ALA A 134 0.40 32.47 22.97
C ALA A 134 -0.11 31.26 23.78
N ARG A 135 -1.36 31.28 24.23
CA ARG A 135 -2.01 30.14 24.87
C ARG A 135 -2.14 28.97 23.89
N MET A 136 -2.63 29.21 22.69
CA MET A 136 -2.79 28.19 21.67
C MET A 136 -1.48 27.47 21.35
N GLN A 137 -0.35 28.20 21.26
CA GLN A 137 0.97 27.60 21.05
C GLN A 137 1.44 26.79 22.26
N ARG A 138 1.23 27.24 23.49
CA ARG A 138 1.57 26.49 24.70
C ARG A 138 0.75 25.20 24.80
N ASP A 139 -0.57 25.31 24.68
CA ASP A 139 -1.48 24.16 24.77
C ASP A 139 -1.15 23.13 23.67
N THR A 140 -0.72 23.58 22.48
CA THR A 140 -0.23 22.70 21.41
C THR A 140 1.08 22.01 21.76
N ALA A 141 2.04 22.76 22.34
CA ALA A 141 3.32 22.17 22.77
C ALA A 141 3.10 21.10 23.84
N ASP A 142 2.27 21.39 24.85
CA ASP A 142 1.93 20.44 25.91
C ASP A 142 1.23 19.17 25.36
N LEU A 143 0.36 19.35 24.36
CA LEU A 143 -0.31 18.23 23.68
C LEU A 143 0.71 17.34 22.93
N LEU A 144 1.59 17.94 22.13
CA LEU A 144 2.62 17.21 21.37
C LEU A 144 3.61 16.49 22.32
N ASP A 145 4.02 17.14 23.39
CA ASP A 145 4.88 16.56 24.42
C ASP A 145 4.20 15.37 25.11
N GLY A 146 2.92 15.52 25.44
CA GLY A 146 2.08 14.45 25.98
C GLY A 146 1.93 13.25 25.03
N LEU A 147 2.05 13.45 23.72
CA LEU A 147 2.10 12.39 22.71
C LEU A 147 3.52 11.87 22.45
N GLY A 148 4.56 12.47 23.09
CA GLY A 148 5.97 12.14 22.90
C GLY A 148 6.56 12.57 21.57
N VAL A 149 5.95 13.57 20.97
CA VAL A 149 6.42 14.17 19.74
C VAL A 149 7.40 15.28 20.06
N THR A 150 8.65 15.09 19.69
CA THR A 150 9.72 16.08 19.89
C THR A 150 10.10 16.75 18.56
N GLY A 151 10.51 18.02 18.61
CA GLY A 151 11.03 18.72 17.43
C GLY A 151 9.98 19.32 16.50
N LEU A 152 8.68 19.15 16.74
CA LEU A 152 7.60 19.77 15.98
C LEU A 152 7.14 21.06 16.68
N ALA A 153 7.64 22.22 16.21
CA ALA A 153 7.28 23.50 16.81
C ALA A 153 5.84 23.90 16.44
N PRO A 154 5.00 24.34 17.40
CA PRO A 154 3.63 24.78 17.16
C PRO A 154 3.47 25.93 16.15
N SER A 155 4.50 26.75 15.99
CA SER A 155 4.54 27.89 15.07
C SER A 155 4.95 27.53 13.64
N ARG A 156 5.40 26.30 13.36
CA ARG A 156 5.75 25.88 12.00
C ARG A 156 4.51 25.83 11.11
N THR A 157 4.67 26.28 9.88
CA THR A 157 3.61 26.23 8.86
C THR A 157 3.50 24.80 8.31
N VAL A 158 2.28 24.28 8.20
CA VAL A 158 2.03 22.90 7.75
C VAL A 158 2.63 22.60 6.38
N ARG A 159 2.66 23.56 5.46
CA ARG A 159 3.33 23.40 4.15
C ARG A 159 4.81 23.03 4.24
N SER A 160 5.48 23.40 5.34
CA SER A 160 6.92 23.09 5.53
C SER A 160 7.17 21.74 6.19
N LEU A 161 6.12 21.01 6.53
CA LEU A 161 6.19 19.74 7.22
C LEU A 161 6.38 18.58 6.24
N SER A 162 7.12 17.56 6.67
CA SER A 162 7.12 16.26 6.00
C SER A 162 5.72 15.62 6.08
N VAL A 163 5.48 14.62 5.25
CA VAL A 163 4.21 13.89 5.25
C VAL A 163 3.96 13.24 6.62
N ALA A 164 4.99 12.71 7.26
CA ALA A 164 4.91 12.14 8.60
C ALA A 164 4.57 13.18 9.66
N GLU A 165 5.21 14.34 9.62
CA GLU A 165 4.88 15.45 10.53
C GLU A 165 3.43 15.92 10.34
N GLN A 166 2.92 15.94 9.10
CA GLN A 166 1.51 16.27 8.81
C GLN A 166 0.57 15.21 9.41
N GLN A 167 0.91 13.92 9.30
CA GLN A 167 0.14 12.84 9.92
C GLN A 167 0.07 13.01 11.45
N ILE A 168 1.18 13.38 12.08
CA ILE A 168 1.22 13.66 13.53
C ILE A 168 0.30 14.83 13.88
N VAL A 169 0.27 15.89 13.05
CA VAL A 169 -0.63 17.03 13.28
C VAL A 169 -2.10 16.63 13.18
N GLU A 170 -2.48 15.76 12.23
CA GLU A 170 -3.85 15.21 12.13
C GLU A 170 -4.23 14.41 13.38
N ILE A 171 -3.32 13.57 13.88
CA ILE A 171 -3.56 12.79 15.10
C ILE A 171 -3.65 13.72 16.31
N ALA A 172 -2.73 14.68 16.47
CA ALA A 172 -2.77 15.66 17.55
C ALA A 172 -4.07 16.49 17.51
N LYS A 173 -4.53 16.87 16.31
CA LYS A 173 -5.82 17.51 16.11
C LYS A 173 -6.98 16.62 16.59
N ALA A 174 -6.99 15.34 16.23
CA ALA A 174 -8.01 14.39 16.69
C ALA A 174 -8.02 14.24 18.22
N VAL A 175 -6.84 14.13 18.84
CA VAL A 175 -6.68 14.03 20.30
C VAL A 175 -7.11 15.31 21.01
N SER A 176 -6.90 16.49 20.43
CA SER A 176 -7.25 17.79 21.02
C SER A 176 -8.75 18.01 21.25
N TYR A 177 -9.61 17.11 20.73
CA TYR A 177 -11.05 17.11 20.99
C TYR A 177 -11.45 16.29 22.24
N ASP A 178 -10.47 15.87 23.06
CA ASP A 178 -10.72 14.98 24.21
C ASP A 178 -11.43 13.67 23.80
N ALA A 179 -10.99 13.14 22.65
CA ALA A 179 -11.62 12.00 22.01
C ALA A 179 -11.51 10.75 22.90
N ARG A 180 -12.63 10.03 23.08
CA ARG A 180 -12.71 8.70 23.69
C ARG A 180 -12.53 7.59 22.66
N ILE A 181 -12.77 7.92 21.38
CA ILE A 181 -12.63 7.02 20.26
C ILE A 181 -11.90 7.75 19.16
N ILE A 182 -10.84 7.15 18.61
CA ILE A 182 -10.15 7.65 17.44
C ILE A 182 -10.22 6.59 16.34
N SER A 183 -10.80 6.97 15.21
CA SER A 183 -10.87 6.15 14.01
C SER A 183 -9.76 6.59 13.06
N MET A 184 -8.91 5.66 12.59
CA MET A 184 -7.76 5.94 11.73
C MET A 184 -7.89 5.14 10.42
N ASP A 185 -7.92 5.84 9.28
CA ASP A 185 -8.02 5.25 7.93
C ASP A 185 -6.65 5.26 7.25
N GLU A 186 -6.01 4.09 7.18
CA GLU A 186 -4.69 3.88 6.58
C GLU A 186 -3.61 4.88 7.02
N PRO A 187 -3.39 5.06 8.34
CA PRO A 187 -2.55 6.15 8.84
C PRO A 187 -1.06 6.00 8.50
N THR A 188 -0.63 4.83 8.03
CA THR A 188 0.77 4.53 7.65
C THR A 188 1.01 4.55 6.15
N ALA A 189 -0.01 4.81 5.32
CA ALA A 189 0.10 4.69 3.86
C ALA A 189 1.25 5.51 3.23
N ALA A 190 1.61 6.64 3.86
CA ALA A 190 2.61 7.56 3.38
C ALA A 190 3.87 7.65 4.28
N LEU A 191 4.00 6.77 5.29
CA LEU A 191 5.06 6.79 6.28
C LEU A 191 6.20 5.82 5.94
N ALA A 192 7.45 6.22 6.25
CA ALA A 192 8.61 5.34 6.23
C ALA A 192 8.69 4.51 7.53
N GLY A 193 9.50 3.43 7.55
CA GLY A 193 9.55 2.49 8.68
C GLY A 193 9.71 3.15 10.06
N HIS A 194 10.72 4.01 10.24
CA HIS A 194 10.95 4.71 11.52
C HIS A 194 9.83 5.68 11.93
N GLU A 195 9.02 6.15 10.97
CA GLU A 195 7.87 7.02 11.21
C GLU A 195 6.65 6.18 11.67
N VAL A 196 6.55 4.95 11.19
CA VAL A 196 5.56 3.97 11.67
C VAL A 196 5.78 3.66 13.15
N ASP A 197 7.03 3.50 13.59
CA ASP A 197 7.37 3.26 14.99
C ASP A 197 6.95 4.44 15.90
N LEU A 198 7.04 5.67 15.40
CA LEU A 198 6.54 6.82 16.12
C LEU A 198 5.01 6.80 16.26
N LEU A 199 4.30 6.46 15.19
CA LEU A 199 2.85 6.29 15.24
C LEU A 199 2.44 5.21 16.24
N TYR A 200 3.15 4.08 16.29
CA TYR A 200 2.87 2.99 17.25
C TYR A 200 3.03 3.48 18.69
N ARG A 201 4.09 4.23 19.01
CA ARG A 201 4.25 4.83 20.34
C ARG A 201 3.15 5.84 20.70
N ILE A 202 2.64 6.59 19.71
CA ILE A 202 1.50 7.50 19.94
C ILE A 202 0.24 6.68 20.26
N ILE A 203 -0.01 5.61 19.50
CA ILE A 203 -1.14 4.69 19.74
C ILE A 203 -1.06 4.12 21.15
N GLU A 204 0.10 3.62 21.58
CA GLU A 204 0.31 3.09 22.93
C GLU A 204 -0.06 4.09 24.02
N ARG A 205 0.38 5.33 23.89
CA ARG A 205 0.04 6.40 24.85
C ARG A 205 -1.45 6.75 24.87
N LEU A 206 -2.14 6.61 23.73
CA LEU A 206 -3.58 6.81 23.68
C LEU A 206 -4.33 5.67 24.39
N LEU A 207 -3.86 4.45 24.23
CA LEU A 207 -4.43 3.28 24.92
C LEU A 207 -4.25 3.38 26.44
N GLU A 208 -3.09 3.87 26.93
CA GLU A 208 -2.86 4.16 28.36
C GLU A 208 -3.84 5.19 28.96
N ARG A 209 -4.50 5.98 28.10
CA ARG A 209 -5.54 6.96 28.47
C ARG A 209 -6.95 6.44 28.24
N ASP A 210 -7.12 5.11 28.10
CA ASP A 210 -8.40 4.46 27.82
C ASP A 210 -9.08 4.92 26.50
N VAL A 211 -8.34 5.45 25.53
CA VAL A 211 -8.86 5.77 24.21
C VAL A 211 -9.05 4.47 23.43
N ALA A 212 -10.25 4.28 22.86
CA ALA A 212 -10.51 3.17 21.94
C ALA A 212 -10.05 3.57 20.52
N ILE A 213 -9.40 2.69 19.80
CA ILE A 213 -8.91 2.96 18.46
C ILE A 213 -9.57 2.01 17.47
N LEU A 214 -10.22 2.55 16.44
CA LEU A 214 -10.64 1.82 15.25
C LEU A 214 -9.57 2.01 14.17
N TYR A 215 -8.83 0.96 13.86
CA TYR A 215 -7.68 0.99 12.97
C TYR A 215 -7.99 0.30 11.65
N VAL A 216 -7.94 1.03 10.55
CA VAL A 216 -8.14 0.49 9.20
C VAL A 216 -6.80 0.46 8.50
N SER A 217 -6.37 -0.72 8.09
CA SER A 217 -5.17 -0.91 7.26
C SER A 217 -5.38 -2.09 6.31
N HIS A 218 -4.70 -2.06 5.19
CA HIS A 218 -4.58 -3.19 4.27
C HIS A 218 -3.25 -3.95 4.47
N ARG A 219 -2.36 -3.47 5.35
CA ARG A 219 -1.09 -4.10 5.70
C ARG A 219 -1.30 -5.05 6.87
N LEU A 220 -1.26 -6.36 6.57
CA LEU A 220 -1.55 -7.40 7.56
C LEU A 220 -0.61 -7.32 8.76
N LYS A 221 0.68 -7.04 8.54
CA LYS A 221 1.64 -6.87 9.62
C LYS A 221 1.18 -5.83 10.65
N GLU A 222 0.71 -4.67 10.23
CA GLU A 222 0.21 -3.62 11.14
C GLU A 222 -0.99 -4.09 11.97
N ILE A 223 -1.87 -4.87 11.33
CA ILE A 223 -3.06 -5.43 11.99
C ILE A 223 -2.66 -6.41 13.08
N PHE A 224 -1.70 -7.30 12.83
CA PHE A 224 -1.22 -8.25 13.83
C PHE A 224 -0.33 -7.59 14.90
N ASP A 225 0.45 -6.56 14.56
CA ASP A 225 1.31 -5.85 15.50
C ASP A 225 0.51 -5.00 16.50
N LEU A 226 -0.65 -4.44 16.09
CA LEU A 226 -1.37 -3.42 16.87
C LEU A 226 -2.72 -3.87 17.43
N CYS A 227 -3.47 -4.72 16.70
CA CYS A 227 -4.89 -4.92 17.00
C CYS A 227 -5.11 -6.02 18.04
N ASP A 228 -6.02 -5.76 18.98
CA ASP A 228 -6.51 -6.74 19.96
C ASP A 228 -7.64 -7.59 19.39
N THR A 229 -8.53 -6.96 18.61
CA THR A 229 -9.71 -7.58 17.97
C THR A 229 -9.75 -7.16 16.51
N ILE A 230 -10.17 -8.06 15.63
CA ILE A 230 -10.25 -7.81 14.19
C ILE A 230 -11.66 -8.12 13.69
N THR A 231 -12.28 -7.15 13.04
CA THR A 231 -13.52 -7.33 12.27
C THR A 231 -13.20 -7.37 10.78
N VAL A 232 -13.66 -8.41 10.10
CA VAL A 232 -13.51 -8.61 8.67
C VAL A 232 -14.81 -8.22 7.96
N LEU A 233 -14.71 -7.27 7.02
CA LEU A 233 -15.79 -6.91 6.11
C LEU A 233 -15.53 -7.49 4.73
N LYS A 234 -16.59 -8.02 4.10
CA LYS A 234 -16.57 -8.47 2.71
C LYS A 234 -17.92 -8.16 2.05
N ASP A 235 -17.91 -7.56 0.86
CA ASP A 235 -19.10 -7.21 0.08
C ASP A 235 -20.18 -6.47 0.90
N GLY A 236 -19.73 -5.57 1.78
CA GLY A 236 -20.60 -4.76 2.65
C GLY A 236 -21.16 -5.50 3.86
N ARG A 237 -20.72 -6.72 4.14
CA ARG A 237 -21.18 -7.55 5.27
C ARG A 237 -20.03 -7.87 6.22
N GLN A 238 -20.36 -8.03 7.47
CA GLN A 238 -19.45 -8.57 8.47
C GLN A 238 -19.34 -10.09 8.30
N VAL A 239 -18.12 -10.56 8.05
CA VAL A 239 -17.82 -12.00 7.89
C VAL A 239 -17.46 -12.61 9.22
N ALA A 240 -16.64 -11.92 10.01
CA ALA A 240 -16.20 -12.37 11.32
C ALA A 240 -15.74 -11.18 12.18
N THR A 241 -15.84 -11.34 13.50
CA THR A 241 -15.08 -10.56 14.50
C THR A 241 -14.41 -11.54 15.44
N ARG A 242 -13.07 -11.42 15.58
CA ARG A 242 -12.29 -12.35 16.41
C ARG A 242 -11.14 -11.63 17.12
N PRO A 243 -10.69 -12.13 18.27
CA PRO A 243 -9.41 -11.72 18.85
C PRO A 243 -8.26 -11.92 17.85
N ALA A 244 -7.33 -10.97 17.76
CA ALA A 244 -6.19 -11.08 16.84
C ALA A 244 -5.32 -12.31 17.15
N ALA A 245 -5.18 -12.67 18.43
CA ALA A 245 -4.43 -13.84 18.88
C ALA A 245 -5.00 -15.20 18.41
N GLU A 246 -6.25 -15.23 17.96
CA GLU A 246 -6.90 -16.45 17.42
C GLU A 246 -6.76 -16.56 15.88
N LEU A 247 -6.17 -15.56 15.25
CA LEU A 247 -6.05 -15.48 13.80
C LEU A 247 -4.57 -15.60 13.40
N ASP A 248 -4.33 -16.37 12.37
CA ASP A 248 -3.11 -16.30 11.58
C ASP A 248 -3.36 -15.54 10.27
N GLU A 249 -2.29 -15.12 9.61
CA GLU A 249 -2.36 -14.36 8.35
C GLU A 249 -3.15 -15.13 7.29
N ALA A 250 -2.96 -16.45 7.21
CA ALA A 250 -3.64 -17.32 6.27
C ALA A 250 -5.17 -17.33 6.47
N THR A 251 -5.60 -17.41 7.72
CA THR A 251 -7.02 -17.39 8.07
C THR A 251 -7.63 -16.01 7.83
N LEU A 252 -6.90 -14.93 8.17
CA LEU A 252 -7.38 -13.57 7.95
C LEU A 252 -7.59 -13.28 6.47
N VAL A 253 -6.61 -13.60 5.62
CA VAL A 253 -6.73 -13.47 4.17
C VAL A 253 -7.87 -14.33 3.62
N ARG A 254 -8.03 -15.55 4.10
CA ARG A 254 -9.16 -16.42 3.71
C ARG A 254 -10.51 -15.78 4.06
N LEU A 255 -10.64 -15.15 5.21
CA LEU A 255 -11.87 -14.45 5.60
C LEU A 255 -12.12 -13.22 4.74
N MET A 256 -11.07 -12.47 4.38
CA MET A 256 -11.17 -11.27 3.53
C MET A 256 -11.53 -11.62 2.08
N VAL A 257 -10.81 -12.56 1.47
CA VAL A 257 -10.94 -12.91 0.05
C VAL A 257 -11.96 -14.03 -0.18
N GLY A 258 -12.14 -14.91 0.80
CA GLY A 258 -13.01 -16.10 0.70
C GLY A 258 -12.36 -17.30 0.02
N ARG A 259 -11.03 -17.28 -0.18
CA ARG A 259 -10.24 -18.38 -0.77
C ARG A 259 -9.02 -18.69 0.12
N PRO A 260 -8.50 -19.93 0.16
CA PRO A 260 -7.28 -20.28 0.89
C PRO A 260 -6.04 -19.55 0.31
N ILE A 261 -5.08 -19.20 1.16
CA ILE A 261 -3.79 -18.59 0.74
C ILE A 261 -3.00 -19.48 -0.21
N SER A 262 -3.08 -20.80 -0.09
CA SER A 262 -2.45 -21.72 -1.03
C SER A 262 -2.91 -21.54 -2.48
N SER A 263 -4.02 -20.86 -2.71
CA SER A 263 -4.53 -20.43 -4.02
C SER A 263 -4.32 -18.93 -4.30
N PHE A 264 -3.59 -18.20 -3.43
CA PHE A 264 -3.40 -16.76 -3.60
C PHE A 264 -2.31 -16.45 -4.63
N PHE A 265 -1.24 -17.23 -4.62
CA PHE A 265 -0.23 -17.22 -5.67
C PHE A 265 -0.55 -18.34 -6.66
N PRO A 266 -0.92 -18.03 -7.90
CA PRO A 266 -1.26 -19.05 -8.87
C PRO A 266 -0.02 -19.84 -9.29
N ASP A 267 -0.16 -21.16 -9.33
CA ASP A 267 0.85 -22.05 -9.88
C ASP A 267 1.14 -21.74 -11.36
N PRO A 268 2.30 -22.13 -11.88
CA PRO A 268 2.56 -22.09 -13.30
C PRO A 268 1.46 -22.83 -14.07
N LEU A 269 0.95 -22.21 -15.16
CA LEU A 269 -0.09 -22.83 -15.96
C LEU A 269 0.41 -24.15 -16.58
N PRO A 270 -0.44 -25.20 -16.65
CA PRO A 270 -0.06 -26.47 -17.25
C PRO A 270 0.47 -26.28 -18.68
N GLY A 271 1.62 -26.87 -18.97
CA GLY A 271 2.28 -26.75 -20.28
C GLY A 271 3.15 -25.50 -20.43
N THR A 272 3.32 -24.68 -19.40
CA THR A 272 4.33 -23.62 -19.42
C THR A 272 5.72 -24.28 -19.40
N THR A 273 6.53 -23.98 -20.41
CA THR A 273 7.90 -24.46 -20.52
C THR A 273 8.83 -23.27 -20.65
N LEU A 274 9.99 -23.35 -19.98
CA LEU A 274 11.03 -22.35 -20.14
C LEU A 274 11.63 -22.46 -21.55
N GLY A 275 11.55 -21.34 -22.29
CA GLY A 275 12.10 -21.26 -23.64
C GLY A 275 13.53 -20.71 -23.67
N GLU A 276 13.88 -20.08 -24.78
CA GLU A 276 15.19 -19.43 -24.99
C GLU A 276 15.41 -18.22 -24.08
N GLU A 277 16.64 -17.83 -23.88
CA GLU A 277 16.99 -16.61 -23.16
C GLU A 277 16.56 -15.38 -23.97
N LEU A 278 15.65 -14.60 -23.39
CA LEU A 278 15.16 -13.37 -24.01
C LEU A 278 16.02 -12.15 -23.66
N LEU A 279 16.42 -12.04 -22.39
CA LEU A 279 17.28 -10.97 -21.89
C LEU A 279 18.48 -11.61 -21.18
N THR A 280 19.69 -11.15 -21.48
CA THR A 280 20.91 -11.55 -20.77
C THR A 280 21.75 -10.32 -20.50
N LEU A 281 22.21 -10.16 -19.27
CA LEU A 281 23.22 -9.20 -18.87
C LEU A 281 24.50 -9.94 -18.53
N SER A 282 25.65 -9.44 -18.98
CA SER A 282 26.97 -9.97 -18.67
C SER A 282 27.89 -8.84 -18.22
N GLY A 283 28.25 -8.85 -16.92
CA GLY A 283 29.10 -7.84 -16.30
C GLY A 283 28.51 -6.42 -16.40
N ALA A 284 27.18 -6.29 -16.48
CA ALA A 284 26.52 -5.00 -16.72
C ALA A 284 26.67 -4.06 -15.51
N GLY A 285 27.00 -2.79 -15.78
CA GLY A 285 27.17 -1.83 -14.69
C GLY A 285 27.14 -0.38 -15.15
N ASN A 286 26.90 0.52 -14.20
CA ASN A 286 26.92 1.99 -14.32
C ASN A 286 27.23 2.62 -12.96
N GLY A 287 26.73 3.84 -12.67
CA GLY A 287 26.92 4.51 -11.38
C GLY A 287 26.03 3.97 -10.25
N TYR A 288 25.06 3.10 -10.54
CA TYR A 288 24.07 2.58 -9.58
C TYR A 288 24.22 1.09 -9.35
N VAL A 289 24.59 0.32 -10.36
CA VAL A 289 24.75 -1.14 -10.29
C VAL A 289 26.11 -1.55 -10.86
N ASP A 290 26.67 -2.67 -10.36
CA ASP A 290 28.02 -3.08 -10.69
C ASP A 290 28.14 -4.59 -10.94
N GLY A 291 28.64 -4.96 -12.11
CA GLY A 291 29.00 -6.35 -12.45
C GLY A 291 27.81 -7.30 -12.43
N VAL A 292 26.63 -6.86 -12.91
CA VAL A 292 25.41 -7.68 -12.87
C VAL A 292 25.40 -8.70 -14.00
N ASP A 293 25.28 -9.98 -13.64
CA ASP A 293 25.07 -11.12 -14.52
C ASP A 293 23.70 -11.73 -14.27
N LEU A 294 22.76 -11.59 -15.21
CA LEU A 294 21.42 -12.19 -15.10
C LEU A 294 20.88 -12.61 -16.46
N SER A 295 19.97 -13.56 -16.47
CA SER A 295 19.17 -13.87 -17.64
C SER A 295 17.68 -13.92 -17.31
N VAL A 296 16.82 -13.76 -18.32
CA VAL A 296 15.37 -13.98 -18.24
C VAL A 296 15.00 -14.77 -19.49
N ARG A 297 14.31 -15.90 -19.29
CA ARG A 297 13.88 -16.78 -20.37
C ARG A 297 12.45 -16.53 -20.80
N ALA A 298 12.10 -16.99 -21.98
CA ALA A 298 10.72 -17.02 -22.42
C ALA A 298 9.89 -17.91 -21.48
N GLY A 299 8.79 -17.40 -20.99
CA GLY A 299 7.90 -18.12 -20.06
C GLY A 299 8.37 -18.14 -18.60
N GLU A 300 9.37 -17.35 -18.25
CA GLU A 300 9.95 -17.30 -16.91
C GLU A 300 9.51 -16.05 -16.16
N ILE A 301 9.22 -16.20 -14.87
CA ILE A 301 9.08 -15.11 -13.91
C ILE A 301 10.29 -15.14 -12.98
N VAL A 302 11.19 -14.17 -13.14
CA VAL A 302 12.36 -13.99 -12.28
C VAL A 302 12.03 -12.94 -11.22
N GLY A 303 12.08 -13.31 -9.95
CA GLY A 303 11.94 -12.40 -8.83
C GLY A 303 13.26 -11.70 -8.50
N LEU A 304 13.19 -10.41 -8.21
CA LEU A 304 14.33 -9.62 -7.76
C LEU A 304 14.06 -9.10 -6.35
N ALA A 305 14.67 -9.73 -5.36
CA ALA A 305 14.61 -9.40 -3.95
C ALA A 305 15.81 -8.55 -3.50
N GLY A 306 15.76 -8.03 -2.27
CA GLY A 306 16.83 -7.27 -1.61
C GLY A 306 16.27 -6.19 -0.69
N LEU A 307 17.12 -5.64 0.16
CA LEU A 307 16.74 -4.56 1.07
C LEU A 307 16.43 -3.26 0.31
N GLN A 308 15.74 -2.34 0.97
CA GLN A 308 15.51 -1.00 0.41
C GLN A 308 16.86 -0.31 0.12
N GLY A 309 17.00 0.25 -1.08
CA GLY A 309 18.26 0.86 -1.53
C GLY A 309 19.31 -0.14 -2.06
N SER A 310 18.98 -1.44 -2.20
CA SER A 310 19.91 -2.43 -2.74
C SER A 310 20.21 -2.30 -4.25
N GLY A 311 19.51 -1.41 -4.97
CA GLY A 311 19.73 -1.17 -6.40
C GLY A 311 18.75 -1.88 -7.33
N ARG A 312 17.65 -2.46 -6.83
CA ARG A 312 16.64 -3.19 -7.63
C ARG A 312 15.95 -2.32 -8.68
N THR A 313 15.39 -1.19 -8.27
CA THR A 313 14.75 -0.21 -9.16
C THR A 313 15.76 0.34 -10.16
N GLU A 314 16.95 0.68 -9.72
CA GLU A 314 18.02 1.20 -10.56
C GLU A 314 18.46 0.18 -11.62
N LEU A 315 18.43 -1.12 -11.31
CA LEU A 315 18.73 -2.17 -12.27
C LEU A 315 17.67 -2.24 -13.38
N VAL A 316 16.37 -2.29 -13.03
CA VAL A 316 15.29 -2.35 -14.04
C VAL A 316 15.23 -1.06 -14.84
N GLU A 317 15.46 0.11 -14.24
CA GLU A 317 15.58 1.39 -14.94
C GLU A 317 16.81 1.42 -15.88
N SER A 318 17.92 0.78 -15.50
CA SER A 318 19.12 0.66 -16.34
C SER A 318 18.88 -0.23 -17.55
N ILE A 319 18.22 -1.38 -17.37
CA ILE A 319 17.81 -2.26 -18.48
C ILE A 319 16.90 -1.50 -19.45
N PHE A 320 15.99 -0.69 -18.92
CA PHE A 320 15.05 0.10 -19.72
C PHE A 320 15.67 1.35 -20.34
N GLY A 321 16.94 1.68 -20.01
CA GLY A 321 17.68 2.79 -20.59
C GLY A 321 17.36 4.16 -19.99
N VAL A 322 16.82 4.22 -18.76
CA VAL A 322 16.71 5.45 -17.97
C VAL A 322 18.10 5.84 -17.46
N HIS A 323 18.85 4.87 -16.96
CA HIS A 323 20.24 4.97 -16.52
C HIS A 323 21.11 3.99 -17.32
N PRO A 324 21.54 4.31 -18.55
CA PRO A 324 22.19 3.35 -19.45
C PRO A 324 23.43 2.70 -18.84
N PHE A 325 23.63 1.41 -19.09
CA PHE A 325 24.86 0.73 -18.73
C PHE A 325 26.07 1.36 -19.44
N THR A 326 27.15 1.53 -18.68
CA THR A 326 28.43 2.04 -19.17
C THR A 326 29.47 0.94 -19.33
N ARG A 327 29.23 -0.24 -18.70
CA ARG A 327 30.08 -1.43 -18.72
C ARG A 327 29.24 -2.67 -18.99
N GLY A 328 29.89 -3.75 -19.41
CA GLY A 328 29.27 -5.03 -19.70
C GLY A 328 28.46 -5.03 -20.99
N THR A 329 27.71 -6.10 -21.18
CA THR A 329 26.89 -6.31 -22.38
C THR A 329 25.47 -6.69 -22.01
N MET A 330 24.52 -6.25 -22.82
CA MET A 330 23.13 -6.68 -22.76
C MET A 330 22.75 -7.32 -24.09
N THR A 331 22.14 -8.49 -24.06
CA THR A 331 21.56 -9.14 -25.22
C THR A 331 20.05 -9.26 -25.07
N LEU A 332 19.32 -9.09 -26.16
CA LEU A 332 17.89 -9.30 -26.23
C LEU A 332 17.56 -10.18 -27.42
N ARG A 333 16.90 -11.33 -27.18
CA ARG A 333 16.63 -12.37 -28.19
C ARG A 333 17.92 -12.75 -28.95
N GLY A 334 19.00 -13.01 -28.23
CA GLY A 334 20.31 -13.40 -28.76
C GLY A 334 21.07 -12.29 -29.52
N ARG A 335 20.56 -11.06 -29.56
CA ARG A 335 21.23 -9.92 -30.22
C ARG A 335 21.78 -8.96 -29.18
N THR A 336 23.05 -8.58 -29.30
CA THR A 336 23.62 -7.53 -28.47
C THR A 336 22.92 -6.21 -28.76
N VAL A 337 22.42 -5.58 -27.71
CA VAL A 337 21.69 -4.31 -27.79
C VAL A 337 22.27 -3.32 -26.80
N ARG A 338 22.08 -2.04 -27.09
CA ARG A 338 22.39 -0.94 -26.18
C ARG A 338 21.16 -0.08 -26.02
N THR A 339 20.59 -0.05 -24.82
CA THR A 339 19.47 0.82 -24.50
C THR A 339 20.01 2.13 -23.90
N THR A 340 19.95 3.21 -24.66
CA THR A 340 20.37 4.55 -24.21
C THR A 340 19.19 5.46 -23.93
N SER A 341 17.97 4.93 -24.09
CA SER A 341 16.73 5.64 -23.77
C SER A 341 15.56 4.66 -23.68
N PRO A 342 14.50 4.99 -22.92
CA PRO A 342 13.25 4.22 -22.88
C PRO A 342 12.64 3.97 -24.26
N ARG A 343 12.76 4.95 -25.16
CA ARG A 343 12.26 4.83 -26.54
C ARG A 343 12.93 3.71 -27.32
N GLN A 344 14.22 3.52 -27.13
CA GLN A 344 14.95 2.39 -27.74
C GLN A 344 14.56 1.06 -27.10
N ALA A 345 14.48 1.00 -25.77
CA ALA A 345 14.06 -0.19 -25.04
C ALA A 345 12.70 -0.70 -25.53
N ILE A 346 11.71 0.20 -25.66
CA ILE A 346 10.38 -0.13 -26.17
C ILE A 346 10.44 -0.69 -27.62
N ARG A 347 11.22 -0.07 -28.49
CA ARG A 347 11.37 -0.54 -29.89
C ARG A 347 12.05 -1.90 -29.98
N GLN A 348 12.84 -2.24 -28.99
CA GLN A 348 13.53 -3.54 -28.91
C GLN A 348 12.66 -4.62 -28.24
N GLY A 349 11.48 -4.28 -27.73
CA GLY A 349 10.54 -5.21 -27.12
C GLY A 349 10.65 -5.32 -25.60
N LEU A 350 11.16 -4.29 -24.93
CA LEU A 350 11.11 -4.16 -23.47
C LEU A 350 9.92 -3.30 -23.05
N ALA A 351 9.32 -3.64 -21.93
CA ALA A 351 8.30 -2.85 -21.24
C ALA A 351 8.71 -2.63 -19.79
N LEU A 352 8.30 -1.50 -19.17
CA LEU A 352 8.55 -1.20 -17.77
C LEU A 352 7.28 -0.70 -17.08
N VAL A 353 6.78 -1.48 -16.13
CA VAL A 353 5.78 -1.04 -15.15
C VAL A 353 6.53 -0.41 -13.98
N THR A 354 6.26 0.85 -13.70
CA THR A 354 6.98 1.64 -12.69
C THR A 354 6.28 1.55 -11.33
N GLU A 355 7.05 1.69 -10.24
CA GLU A 355 6.59 1.69 -8.87
C GLU A 355 5.44 2.69 -8.61
N ASP A 356 5.61 3.94 -9.04
CA ASP A 356 4.59 4.98 -8.91
C ASP A 356 3.76 5.11 -10.19
N ARG A 357 2.64 4.38 -10.23
CA ARG A 357 1.72 4.44 -11.37
C ARG A 357 1.06 5.79 -11.54
N LYS A 358 0.84 6.56 -10.45
CA LYS A 358 0.15 7.86 -10.51
C LYS A 358 1.06 8.96 -11.02
N ALA A 359 2.30 9.02 -10.57
CA ALA A 359 3.25 10.05 -10.99
C ALA A 359 3.98 9.70 -12.30
N LYS A 360 4.35 8.42 -12.50
CA LYS A 360 5.17 7.98 -13.64
C LYS A 360 4.40 7.12 -14.66
N GLY A 361 3.34 6.44 -14.22
CA GLY A 361 2.64 5.45 -15.02
C GLY A 361 1.42 5.97 -15.79
N LEU A 362 0.66 6.93 -15.30
CA LEU A 362 -0.63 7.34 -15.85
C LEU A 362 -0.75 8.86 -16.02
N ALA A 363 -1.43 9.27 -17.08
CA ALA A 363 -1.95 10.64 -17.22
C ALA A 363 -3.38 10.65 -16.62
N LEU A 364 -3.48 11.00 -15.33
CA LEU A 364 -4.70 10.81 -14.52
C LEU A 364 -5.94 11.51 -15.06
N ASN A 365 -5.79 12.66 -15.71
CA ASN A 365 -6.85 13.47 -16.32
C ASN A 365 -7.14 13.09 -17.78
N GLN A 366 -6.57 12.00 -18.29
CA GLN A 366 -6.84 11.48 -19.62
C GLN A 366 -7.71 10.21 -19.55
N SER A 367 -8.34 9.90 -20.67
CA SER A 367 -9.20 8.71 -20.79
C SER A 367 -8.42 7.40 -20.62
N ILE A 368 -9.12 6.32 -20.26
CA ILE A 368 -8.57 4.95 -20.24
C ILE A 368 -7.94 4.62 -21.60
N LEU A 369 -8.65 4.91 -22.68
CA LEU A 369 -8.18 4.62 -24.03
C LEU A 369 -6.91 5.41 -24.40
N ASP A 370 -6.83 6.70 -24.04
CA ASP A 370 -5.66 7.51 -24.34
C ASP A 370 -4.45 7.07 -23.50
N ASN A 371 -4.67 6.70 -22.24
CA ASN A 371 -3.65 6.11 -21.41
C ASN A 371 -3.13 4.79 -21.98
N ALA A 372 -4.01 3.88 -22.37
CA ALA A 372 -3.63 2.58 -22.93
C ALA A 372 -2.88 2.71 -24.28
N LEU A 373 -3.21 3.69 -25.11
CA LEU A 373 -2.58 3.92 -26.42
C LEU A 373 -1.35 4.84 -26.38
N GLY A 374 -1.07 5.50 -25.27
CA GLY A 374 -0.08 6.57 -25.18
C GLY A 374 1.31 6.16 -25.67
N VAL A 375 1.81 5.01 -25.23
CA VAL A 375 3.15 4.51 -25.61
C VAL A 375 3.21 4.13 -27.09
N VAL A 376 2.21 3.40 -27.61
CA VAL A 376 2.19 2.99 -29.02
C VAL A 376 2.13 4.20 -29.94
N ARG A 377 1.30 5.20 -29.64
CA ARG A 377 1.22 6.45 -30.41
C ARG A 377 2.55 7.21 -30.43
N ALA A 378 3.22 7.26 -29.27
CA ALA A 378 4.46 8.02 -29.14
C ALA A 378 5.70 7.33 -29.73
N VAL A 379 5.78 5.99 -29.64
CA VAL A 379 7.00 5.24 -29.95
C VAL A 379 6.87 4.34 -31.17
N LEU A 380 5.67 3.79 -31.41
CA LEU A 380 5.34 2.83 -32.46
C LEU A 380 4.17 3.33 -33.36
N PRO A 381 4.23 4.55 -33.93
CA PRO A 381 3.10 5.17 -34.60
C PRO A 381 2.52 4.33 -35.76
N GLY A 382 3.37 3.55 -36.44
CA GLY A 382 2.93 2.65 -37.51
C GLY A 382 1.99 1.52 -37.05
N ARG A 383 1.96 1.20 -35.74
CA ARG A 383 1.06 0.22 -35.15
C ARG A 383 -0.21 0.85 -34.52
N ALA A 384 -0.25 2.19 -34.37
CA ALA A 384 -1.26 2.86 -33.55
C ALA A 384 -2.70 2.62 -34.02
N ALA A 385 -2.97 2.58 -35.32
CA ALA A 385 -4.32 2.36 -35.86
C ALA A 385 -4.83 0.95 -35.55
N ARG A 386 -4.00 -0.08 -35.77
CA ARG A 386 -4.32 -1.48 -35.44
C ARG A 386 -4.50 -1.65 -33.95
N THR A 387 -3.55 -1.18 -33.15
CA THR A 387 -3.63 -1.27 -31.68
C THR A 387 -4.87 -0.59 -31.12
N ARG A 388 -5.31 0.53 -31.73
CA ARG A 388 -6.55 1.20 -31.32
C ARG A 388 -7.78 0.31 -31.55
N ALA A 389 -7.81 -0.46 -32.63
CA ALA A 389 -8.91 -1.40 -32.92
C ALA A 389 -8.91 -2.58 -31.94
N ASP A 390 -7.72 -3.08 -31.57
CA ASP A 390 -7.56 -4.24 -30.69
C ASP A 390 -7.69 -3.88 -29.19
N MET A 391 -7.52 -2.61 -28.83
CA MET A 391 -7.45 -2.15 -27.43
C MET A 391 -8.68 -2.49 -26.58
N PRO A 392 -9.92 -2.38 -27.08
CA PRO A 392 -11.11 -2.81 -26.32
C PRO A 392 -11.04 -4.28 -25.92
N GLY A 393 -10.52 -5.15 -26.80
CA GLY A 393 -10.31 -6.58 -26.51
C GLY A 393 -9.23 -6.79 -25.43
N ILE A 394 -8.11 -6.05 -25.49
CA ILE A 394 -7.05 -6.12 -24.49
C ILE A 394 -7.58 -5.68 -23.12
N LEU A 395 -8.29 -4.54 -23.04
CA LEU A 395 -8.87 -4.05 -21.79
C LEU A 395 -9.92 -4.99 -21.22
N SER A 396 -10.72 -5.62 -22.09
CA SER A 396 -11.71 -6.64 -21.69
C SER A 396 -11.04 -7.91 -21.16
N SER A 397 -9.96 -8.39 -21.80
CA SER A 397 -9.21 -9.57 -21.33
C SER A 397 -8.50 -9.34 -19.98
N LEU A 398 -8.25 -8.09 -19.62
CA LEU A 398 -7.73 -7.68 -18.31
C LEU A 398 -8.86 -7.39 -17.31
N GLU A 399 -10.12 -7.55 -17.73
CA GLU A 399 -11.28 -7.27 -16.87
C GLU A 399 -11.25 -5.87 -16.24
N VAL A 400 -10.91 -4.85 -17.04
CA VAL A 400 -10.91 -3.47 -16.57
C VAL A 400 -12.35 -3.01 -16.32
N ALA A 401 -12.70 -2.84 -15.04
CA ALA A 401 -14.02 -2.37 -14.66
C ALA A 401 -14.10 -0.84 -14.85
N ALA A 402 -14.83 -0.41 -15.88
CA ALA A 402 -15.04 1.00 -16.22
C ALA A 402 -16.42 1.23 -16.84
N ARG A 403 -16.98 2.43 -16.67
CA ARG A 403 -18.25 2.82 -17.29
C ARG A 403 -18.15 2.96 -18.81
N SER A 404 -17.02 3.46 -19.28
CA SER A 404 -16.69 3.60 -20.70
C SER A 404 -15.19 3.77 -20.86
N LEU A 405 -14.63 3.51 -22.04
CA LEU A 405 -13.22 3.74 -22.35
C LEU A 405 -12.85 5.24 -22.41
N GLY A 406 -13.84 6.12 -22.48
CA GLY A 406 -13.68 7.58 -22.39
C GLY A 406 -13.60 8.11 -20.95
N GLN A 407 -13.83 7.26 -19.92
CA GLN A 407 -13.72 7.65 -18.53
C GLN A 407 -12.27 8.01 -18.20
N GLU A 408 -12.06 9.09 -17.41
CA GLU A 408 -10.73 9.45 -16.91
C GLU A 408 -10.21 8.41 -15.91
N VAL A 409 -8.91 8.11 -16.00
CA VAL A 409 -8.27 7.06 -15.22
C VAL A 409 -8.26 7.38 -13.71
N GLN A 410 -8.24 8.66 -13.33
CA GLN A 410 -8.28 9.06 -11.92
C GLN A 410 -9.49 8.54 -11.15
N PHE A 411 -10.59 8.23 -11.82
CA PHE A 411 -11.82 7.71 -11.20
C PHE A 411 -11.88 6.17 -11.14
N LEU A 412 -10.82 5.48 -11.51
CA LEU A 412 -10.69 4.04 -11.36
C LEU A 412 -10.09 3.67 -10.01
N SER A 413 -10.44 2.46 -9.51
CA SER A 413 -9.74 1.86 -8.38
C SER A 413 -8.27 1.59 -8.72
N GLY A 414 -7.41 1.46 -7.69
CA GLY A 414 -5.99 1.19 -7.87
C GLY A 414 -5.70 -0.04 -8.73
N GLY A 415 -6.41 -1.14 -8.52
CA GLY A 415 -6.28 -2.34 -9.33
C GLY A 415 -6.66 -2.12 -10.81
N ASN A 416 -7.75 -1.37 -11.08
CA ASN A 416 -8.13 -1.04 -12.45
C ASN A 416 -7.14 -0.07 -13.12
N GLN A 417 -6.58 0.88 -12.38
CA GLN A 417 -5.49 1.73 -12.87
C GLN A 417 -4.29 0.90 -13.31
N GLN A 418 -3.89 -0.10 -12.50
CA GLN A 418 -2.78 -1.00 -12.83
C GLN A 418 -3.08 -1.85 -14.07
N LYS A 419 -4.29 -2.34 -14.21
CA LYS A 419 -4.73 -3.05 -15.42
C LYS A 419 -4.65 -2.18 -16.67
N VAL A 420 -4.90 -0.87 -16.59
CA VAL A 420 -4.71 0.08 -17.69
C VAL A 420 -3.22 0.28 -18.03
N VAL A 421 -2.34 0.36 -17.01
CA VAL A 421 -0.88 0.38 -17.22
C VAL A 421 -0.43 -0.88 -17.94
N LEU A 422 -0.90 -2.06 -17.50
CA LEU A 422 -0.57 -3.33 -18.14
C LEU A 422 -1.10 -3.39 -19.58
N ALA A 423 -2.34 -2.96 -19.86
CA ALA A 423 -2.90 -2.87 -21.21
C ALA A 423 -2.01 -2.03 -22.14
N ARG A 424 -1.49 -0.89 -21.65
CA ARG A 424 -0.55 -0.03 -22.38
C ARG A 424 0.68 -0.79 -22.83
N TRP A 425 1.29 -1.56 -21.93
CA TRP A 425 2.52 -2.28 -22.23
C TRP A 425 2.28 -3.52 -23.09
N LEU A 426 1.21 -4.27 -22.83
CA LEU A 426 0.82 -5.40 -23.68
C LEU A 426 0.57 -4.98 -25.12
N SER A 427 0.07 -3.77 -25.33
CA SER A 427 -0.17 -3.22 -26.67
C SER A 427 1.12 -3.02 -27.49
N THR A 428 2.29 -3.02 -26.85
CA THR A 428 3.59 -2.91 -27.54
C THR A 428 4.15 -4.26 -27.98
N ASP A 429 3.52 -5.38 -27.58
CA ASP A 429 3.96 -6.76 -27.83
C ASP A 429 5.40 -7.01 -27.32
N PRO A 430 5.62 -6.86 -26.00
CA PRO A 430 6.95 -6.96 -25.42
C PRO A 430 7.46 -8.40 -25.34
N ALA A 431 8.76 -8.59 -25.52
CA ALA A 431 9.43 -9.86 -25.22
C ALA A 431 9.65 -10.03 -23.72
N VAL A 432 10.06 -8.95 -23.06
CA VAL A 432 10.32 -8.93 -21.61
C VAL A 432 9.59 -7.76 -20.98
N ILE A 433 8.94 -8.03 -19.86
CA ILE A 433 8.29 -7.01 -19.03
C ILE A 433 9.08 -6.90 -17.72
N LEU A 434 9.57 -5.70 -17.46
CA LEU A 434 10.17 -5.31 -16.20
C LEU A 434 9.05 -4.77 -15.30
N MET A 435 8.92 -5.31 -14.11
CA MET A 435 7.87 -4.92 -13.16
C MET A 435 8.50 -4.40 -11.87
N ASP A 436 8.32 -3.14 -11.59
CA ASP A 436 8.79 -2.52 -10.35
C ASP A 436 7.60 -2.25 -9.44
N GLU A 437 7.51 -3.02 -8.33
CA GLU A 437 6.43 -2.98 -7.35
C GLU A 437 5.03 -3.05 -7.99
N PRO A 438 4.71 -4.11 -8.76
CA PRO A 438 3.50 -4.14 -9.60
C PRO A 438 2.19 -4.08 -8.82
N THR A 439 2.21 -4.41 -7.54
CA THR A 439 1.02 -4.49 -6.68
C THR A 439 1.01 -3.45 -5.56
N ARG A 440 1.97 -2.52 -5.55
CA ARG A 440 2.05 -1.48 -4.52
C ARG A 440 0.79 -0.61 -4.49
N GLY A 441 0.16 -0.51 -3.31
CA GLY A 441 -1.06 0.27 -3.12
C GLY A 441 -2.27 -0.30 -3.87
N ILE A 442 -2.29 -1.62 -4.05
CA ILE A 442 -3.41 -2.38 -4.60
C ILE A 442 -3.95 -3.27 -3.48
N ASP A 443 -5.25 -3.45 -3.44
CA ASP A 443 -5.89 -4.33 -2.46
C ASP A 443 -5.59 -5.81 -2.73
N VAL A 444 -5.74 -6.62 -1.67
CA VAL A 444 -5.40 -8.05 -1.70
C VAL A 444 -6.13 -8.81 -2.81
N GLY A 445 -7.42 -8.52 -3.04
CA GLY A 445 -8.19 -9.21 -4.09
C GLY A 445 -7.73 -8.84 -5.50
N ALA A 446 -7.41 -7.55 -5.72
CA ALA A 446 -6.90 -7.10 -7.01
C ALA A 446 -5.45 -7.54 -7.27
N LYS A 447 -4.63 -7.78 -6.23
CA LYS A 447 -3.30 -8.39 -6.36
C LYS A 447 -3.38 -9.76 -7.04
N HIS A 448 -4.29 -10.62 -6.58
CA HIS A 448 -4.46 -11.95 -7.16
C HIS A 448 -4.73 -11.92 -8.68
N ALA A 449 -5.58 -11.01 -9.13
CA ALA A 449 -5.85 -10.86 -10.57
C ALA A 449 -4.59 -10.44 -11.37
N ILE A 450 -3.69 -9.66 -10.76
CA ILE A 450 -2.41 -9.31 -11.37
C ILE A 450 -1.48 -10.52 -11.42
N TYR A 451 -1.45 -11.34 -10.38
CA TYR A 451 -0.65 -12.55 -10.33
C TYR A 451 -1.09 -13.58 -11.38
N GLU A 452 -2.40 -13.80 -11.54
CA GLU A 452 -2.95 -14.63 -12.62
C GLU A 452 -2.54 -14.10 -13.99
N LEU A 453 -2.58 -12.79 -14.18
CA LEU A 453 -2.14 -12.17 -15.43
C LEU A 453 -0.64 -12.39 -15.69
N LEU A 454 0.23 -12.27 -14.68
CA LEU A 454 1.66 -12.54 -14.81
C LEU A 454 1.91 -14.00 -15.26
N ARG A 455 1.22 -14.96 -14.66
CA ARG A 455 1.29 -16.36 -15.07
C ARG A 455 0.77 -16.58 -16.50
N GLN A 456 -0.29 -15.89 -16.90
CA GLN A 456 -0.79 -15.95 -18.29
C GLN A 456 0.22 -15.36 -19.29
N LEU A 457 0.92 -14.27 -18.94
CA LEU A 457 1.95 -13.67 -19.77
C LEU A 457 3.15 -14.60 -19.92
N ALA A 458 3.63 -15.19 -18.83
CA ALA A 458 4.67 -16.20 -18.84
C ALA A 458 4.25 -17.40 -19.73
N HIS A 459 3.02 -17.92 -19.56
CA HIS A 459 2.52 -19.01 -20.41
C HIS A 459 2.52 -18.68 -21.91
N ARG A 460 2.35 -17.41 -22.27
CA ARG A 460 2.45 -16.93 -23.67
C ARG A 460 3.88 -16.72 -24.14
N GLY A 461 4.88 -17.05 -23.32
CA GLY A 461 6.30 -16.93 -23.66
C GLY A 461 6.92 -15.55 -23.39
N VAL A 462 6.22 -14.66 -22.67
CA VAL A 462 6.79 -13.38 -22.23
C VAL A 462 7.72 -13.65 -21.04
N GLY A 463 8.93 -13.09 -21.05
CA GLY A 463 9.81 -13.07 -19.87
C GLY A 463 9.40 -11.97 -18.91
N VAL A 464 9.40 -12.25 -17.61
CA VAL A 464 9.05 -11.28 -16.56
C VAL A 464 10.22 -11.16 -15.59
N LEU A 465 10.67 -9.91 -15.36
CA LEU A 465 11.56 -9.58 -14.24
C LEU A 465 10.77 -8.73 -13.25
N MET A 466 10.50 -9.28 -12.07
CA MET A 466 9.62 -8.67 -11.08
C MET A 466 10.40 -8.26 -9.84
N VAL A 467 10.35 -6.97 -9.51
CA VAL A 467 10.82 -6.39 -8.25
C VAL A 467 9.64 -6.25 -7.32
N SER A 468 9.73 -6.76 -6.10
CA SER A 468 8.77 -6.47 -5.04
C SER A 468 9.48 -6.31 -3.69
N SER A 469 8.96 -5.42 -2.86
CA SER A 469 9.34 -5.26 -1.46
C SER A 469 8.63 -6.27 -0.55
N GLU A 470 7.57 -6.91 -1.05
CA GLU A 470 6.84 -7.95 -0.35
C GLU A 470 7.48 -9.32 -0.66
N LEU A 471 8.25 -9.88 0.28
CA LEU A 471 8.92 -11.19 0.10
C LEU A 471 7.95 -12.32 -0.24
N PRO A 472 6.76 -12.44 0.38
CA PRO A 472 5.78 -13.45 -0.01
C PRO A 472 5.40 -13.39 -1.49
N GLU A 473 5.33 -12.19 -2.08
CA GLU A 473 5.03 -11.99 -3.50
C GLU A 473 6.17 -12.52 -4.39
N VAL A 474 7.41 -12.16 -4.06
CA VAL A 474 8.59 -12.66 -4.78
C VAL A 474 8.68 -14.17 -4.71
N ILE A 475 8.52 -14.74 -3.50
CA ILE A 475 8.64 -16.19 -3.26
C ILE A 475 7.51 -16.96 -3.94
N GLY A 476 6.28 -16.45 -3.84
CA GLY A 476 5.09 -17.15 -4.34
C GLY A 476 4.90 -17.12 -5.86
N LEU A 477 5.48 -16.10 -6.54
CA LEU A 477 5.29 -15.92 -7.98
C LEU A 477 6.52 -16.28 -8.82
N SER A 478 7.71 -16.31 -8.24
CA SER A 478 8.92 -16.44 -9.04
C SER A 478 9.27 -17.91 -9.30
N ASP A 479 9.76 -18.18 -10.49
CA ASP A 479 10.34 -19.49 -10.84
C ASP A 479 11.78 -19.63 -10.31
N ARG A 480 12.46 -18.50 -10.06
CA ARG A 480 13.69 -18.33 -9.28
C ARG A 480 13.83 -16.90 -8.80
N ILE A 481 14.65 -16.71 -7.77
CA ILE A 481 14.81 -15.45 -7.07
C ILE A 481 16.27 -15.00 -7.16
N LEU A 482 16.50 -13.79 -7.65
CA LEU A 482 17.77 -13.10 -7.59
C LEU A 482 17.74 -12.13 -6.40
N VAL A 483 18.82 -12.08 -5.62
CA VAL A 483 18.90 -11.19 -4.47
C VAL A 483 19.96 -10.12 -4.73
N MET A 484 19.56 -8.85 -4.60
CA MET A 484 20.46 -7.70 -4.73
C MET A 484 20.92 -7.19 -3.37
N ARG A 485 22.20 -6.78 -3.33
CA ARG A 485 22.83 -6.09 -2.20
C ARG A 485 23.84 -5.08 -2.76
N ASP A 486 23.76 -3.83 -2.32
CA ASP A 486 24.71 -2.75 -2.65
C ASP A 486 25.00 -2.61 -4.16
N GLY A 487 23.96 -2.68 -4.98
CA GLY A 487 24.04 -2.56 -6.45
C GLY A 487 24.59 -3.79 -7.18
N ARG A 488 24.78 -4.92 -6.50
CA ARG A 488 25.29 -6.18 -7.07
C ARG A 488 24.32 -7.33 -6.81
N LEU A 489 24.42 -8.40 -7.60
CA LEU A 489 23.76 -9.64 -7.27
C LEU A 489 24.53 -10.36 -6.16
N ALA A 490 23.89 -10.54 -5.01
CA ALA A 490 24.42 -11.32 -3.90
C ALA A 490 24.31 -12.83 -4.15
N GLY A 491 23.29 -13.27 -4.90
CA GLY A 491 23.11 -14.65 -5.28
C GLY A 491 21.75 -14.95 -5.90
N GLU A 492 21.52 -16.23 -6.14
CA GLU A 492 20.30 -16.79 -6.72
C GLU A 492 19.74 -17.89 -5.81
N LEU A 493 18.43 -17.92 -5.66
CA LEU A 493 17.68 -18.90 -4.88
C LEU A 493 16.61 -19.58 -5.76
N PRO A 494 16.30 -20.86 -5.54
CA PRO A 494 15.24 -21.54 -6.26
C PRO A 494 13.84 -21.05 -5.83
N ALA A 495 12.82 -21.38 -6.62
CA ALA A 495 11.43 -21.21 -6.24
C ALA A 495 11.13 -21.87 -4.88
N GLY A 496 10.30 -21.23 -4.07
CA GLY A 496 9.87 -21.77 -2.76
C GLY A 496 10.92 -21.68 -1.65
N SER A 497 12.02 -20.92 -1.84
CA SER A 497 12.95 -20.59 -0.77
C SER A 497 12.24 -19.82 0.37
N SER A 498 12.75 -19.93 1.60
CA SER A 498 12.17 -19.24 2.75
C SER A 498 12.48 -17.73 2.75
N GLU A 499 11.71 -16.97 3.49
CA GLU A 499 12.01 -15.54 3.69
C GLU A 499 13.37 -15.35 4.37
N GLU A 500 13.72 -16.22 5.32
CA GLU A 500 14.98 -16.21 6.02
C GLU A 500 16.16 -16.37 5.06
N ASP A 501 16.07 -17.27 4.06
CA ASP A 501 17.12 -17.47 3.05
C ASP A 501 17.33 -16.21 2.21
N VAL A 502 16.22 -15.55 1.81
CA VAL A 502 16.26 -14.31 1.02
C VAL A 502 16.89 -13.18 1.84
N ILE A 503 16.47 -13.02 3.10
CA ILE A 503 16.98 -11.99 4.00
C ILE A 503 18.47 -12.25 4.32
N ALA A 504 18.86 -13.48 4.63
CA ALA A 504 20.25 -13.84 4.92
C ALA A 504 21.19 -13.47 3.75
N LEU A 505 20.77 -13.78 2.53
CA LEU A 505 21.52 -13.44 1.33
C LEU A 505 21.56 -11.92 1.08
N GLY A 506 20.45 -11.23 1.32
CA GLY A 506 20.31 -9.77 1.16
C GLY A 506 21.09 -8.96 2.20
N THR A 507 21.28 -9.50 3.41
CA THR A 507 22.05 -8.86 4.50
C THR A 507 23.52 -9.28 4.53
N GLY A 508 23.87 -10.44 3.92
CA GLY A 508 25.21 -11.02 3.96
C GLY A 508 25.51 -11.78 5.26
N VAL A 509 24.51 -12.00 6.10
CA VAL A 509 24.60 -12.79 7.33
C VAL A 509 24.74 -14.26 6.93
N GLY A 510 25.94 -14.76 6.76
CA GLY A 510 26.22 -16.14 6.34
C GLY A 510 27.49 -16.28 5.50
N GLU A 511 28.04 -15.21 4.96
CA GLU A 511 29.34 -15.22 4.28
C GLU A 511 30.50 -15.34 5.27
N GLU A 512 30.37 -14.84 6.50
CA GLU A 512 31.39 -14.93 7.54
C GLU A 512 31.60 -16.36 8.09
N VAL A 513 30.59 -17.24 7.98
CA VAL A 513 30.67 -18.63 8.50
C VAL A 513 31.31 -19.58 7.47
N ARG A 514 31.42 -19.21 6.19
CA ARG A 514 32.06 -20.05 5.15
C ARG A 514 33.52 -19.70 4.85
N SER A 515 34.03 -18.59 5.44
CA SER A 515 35.42 -18.15 5.27
C SER A 515 36.28 -18.31 6.53
N ALA A 516 35.80 -19.03 7.56
CA ALA A 516 36.54 -19.37 8.78
C ALA A 516 36.93 -20.86 8.82
#